data_e0e5244c39cd62b9bedb5088b804a927
#
_entry.id   e0e5244c39cd62b9bedb5088b804a927
#
_cell.length_a   1.000
_cell.length_b   1.000
_cell.length_c   1.000
_cell.angle_alpha   90.00
_cell.angle_beta   90.00
_cell.angle_gamma   90.00
#
_symmetry.space_group_name_H-M   'P 1'
#
loop_
_entity.id
_entity.type
_entity.pdbx_description
1 polymer ?
#
loop_
_entity_poly.entity_id
_entity_poly.type
_entity_poly.pdbx_seq_one_letter_code
_entity_poly.pdbx_strand_id
1 'polypeptide(L)'
;MQPFNVIVISNPVLKAEISPIALNQPQITESSHLLVFASWDKMDNERMEEMYQYIYSQRSLPFDKNMDVMQNLRNLFATFTDEQQYHHSAKQAHIGFGMAIAAAAELGVDATPMEGFDKEALDELLDLPAHGLKSVTLLALGRRDEKTDWLYRLKKVRLPMDRFVISLG
;
A
#
# COMPACT_ATOMS: atom_id res chain seq x y z
N MET A 1 -2.44 11.79 -8.25
CA MET A 1 -2.84 11.80 -6.81
C MET A 1 -2.18 10.64 -6.09
N GLN A 2 -2.11 10.74 -4.78
CA GLN A 2 -1.59 9.68 -3.90
C GLN A 2 -2.73 9.26 -2.95
N PRO A 3 -3.71 8.45 -3.42
CA PRO A 3 -4.91 8.11 -2.65
C PRO A 3 -4.64 6.94 -1.69
N PHE A 4 -3.58 7.03 -0.90
CA PHE A 4 -3.21 6.01 0.09
C PHE A 4 -2.31 6.59 1.16
N ASN A 5 -2.30 5.93 2.30
CA ASN A 5 -1.41 6.19 3.43
C ASN A 5 -0.56 4.95 3.72
N VAL A 6 0.56 5.16 4.38
CA VAL A 6 1.40 4.07 4.91
C VAL A 6 1.42 4.21 6.42
N ILE A 7 0.92 3.19 7.12
CA ILE A 7 0.94 3.11 8.58
C ILE A 7 2.18 2.31 8.97
N VAL A 8 3.02 2.90 9.82
CA VAL A 8 4.28 2.29 10.27
C VAL A 8 4.10 1.76 11.69
N ILE A 9 4.22 0.46 11.87
CA ILE A 9 4.00 -0.23 13.15
C ILE A 9 5.33 -0.84 13.61
N SER A 10 5.85 -0.34 14.75
CA SER A 10 7.01 -0.90 15.44
C SER A 10 6.64 -1.44 16.83
N ASN A 11 5.42 -1.14 17.31
CA ASN A 11 4.94 -1.57 18.62
C ASN A 11 4.77 -3.11 18.65
N PRO A 12 5.49 -3.83 19.55
CA PRO A 12 5.42 -5.29 19.60
C PRO A 12 4.07 -5.81 20.06
N VAL A 13 3.34 -5.08 20.89
CA VAL A 13 2.00 -5.47 21.35
C VAL A 13 1.03 -5.46 20.18
N LEU A 14 0.99 -4.35 19.42
CA LEU A 14 0.12 -4.25 18.26
C LEU A 14 0.48 -5.29 17.17
N LYS A 15 1.78 -5.56 16.95
CA LYS A 15 2.19 -6.63 16.04
C LYS A 15 1.71 -8.00 16.49
N ALA A 16 1.71 -8.27 17.80
CA ALA A 16 1.17 -9.52 18.36
C ALA A 16 -0.35 -9.64 18.15
N GLU A 17 -1.10 -8.54 18.23
CA GLU A 17 -2.54 -8.50 17.92
C GLU A 17 -2.81 -8.71 16.43
N ILE A 18 -1.95 -8.20 15.54
CA ILE A 18 -2.05 -8.40 14.09
C ILE A 18 -1.69 -9.85 13.69
N SER A 19 -0.83 -10.53 14.42
CA SER A 19 -0.33 -11.86 14.05
C SER A 19 -1.43 -12.88 13.72
N PRO A 20 -2.46 -13.09 14.55
CA PRO A 20 -3.55 -14.01 14.21
C PRO A 20 -4.36 -13.58 13.00
N ILE A 21 -4.52 -12.27 12.77
CA ILE A 21 -5.18 -11.69 11.60
C ILE A 21 -4.40 -12.01 10.32
N ALA A 22 -3.06 -12.08 10.43
CA ALA A 22 -2.15 -12.35 9.32
C ALA A 22 -1.61 -13.79 9.34
N LEU A 23 -2.48 -14.78 9.61
CA LEU A 23 -2.21 -16.22 9.55
C LEU A 23 -1.04 -16.67 10.44
N ASN A 24 -0.76 -15.97 11.52
CA ASN A 24 0.35 -16.22 12.44
C ASN A 24 1.71 -16.30 11.74
N GLN A 25 1.90 -15.53 10.67
CA GLN A 25 3.17 -15.46 9.94
C GLN A 25 4.24 -14.83 10.86
N PRO A 26 5.38 -15.51 11.12
CA PRO A 26 6.36 -15.05 12.10
C PRO A 26 6.94 -13.66 11.73
N GLN A 27 7.00 -13.31 10.46
CA GLN A 27 7.48 -12.00 10.01
C GLN A 27 6.68 -10.82 10.58
N ILE A 28 5.42 -11.01 10.99
CA ILE A 28 4.61 -9.97 11.64
C ILE A 28 5.24 -9.56 12.97
N THR A 29 5.55 -10.50 13.82
CA THR A 29 6.07 -10.25 15.17
C THR A 29 7.59 -10.06 15.21
N GLU A 30 8.33 -10.79 14.37
CA GLU A 30 9.81 -10.81 14.38
C GLU A 30 10.44 -9.66 13.60
N SER A 31 9.73 -9.04 12.65
CA SER A 31 10.24 -7.88 11.91
C SER A 31 10.48 -6.67 12.81
N SER A 32 11.38 -5.78 12.41
CA SER A 32 11.58 -4.51 13.13
C SER A 32 10.37 -3.58 12.94
N HIS A 33 9.87 -3.51 11.72
CA HIS A 33 8.73 -2.67 11.34
C HIS A 33 7.77 -3.43 10.44
N LEU A 34 6.49 -3.20 10.64
CA LEU A 34 5.44 -3.62 9.74
C LEU A 34 4.82 -2.37 9.10
N LEU A 35 4.83 -2.31 7.78
CA LEU A 35 4.15 -1.26 7.04
C LEU A 35 2.79 -1.79 6.56
N VAL A 36 1.72 -1.04 6.83
CA VAL A 36 0.40 -1.29 6.27
C VAL A 36 0.14 -0.25 5.20
N PHE A 37 0.00 -0.66 3.96
CA PHE A 37 -0.45 0.20 2.88
C PHE A 37 -1.97 0.20 2.88
N ALA A 38 -2.56 1.35 3.16
CA ALA A 38 -4.00 1.54 3.23
C ALA A 38 -4.43 2.57 2.19
N SER A 39 -5.34 2.20 1.32
CA SER A 39 -5.88 3.09 0.28
C SER A 39 -7.14 3.79 0.75
N TRP A 40 -7.48 4.89 0.10
CA TRP A 40 -8.79 5.51 0.28
C TRP A 40 -9.89 4.51 -0.09
N ASP A 41 -10.90 4.45 0.73
CA ASP A 41 -12.09 3.62 0.51
C ASP A 41 -12.90 4.09 -0.69
N LYS A 42 -12.89 5.41 -0.96
CA LYS A 42 -13.51 6.04 -2.13
C LYS A 42 -12.80 7.34 -2.50
N MET A 43 -13.02 7.78 -3.72
CA MET A 43 -12.50 9.02 -4.30
C MET A 43 -13.56 10.12 -4.18
N ASP A 44 -13.82 10.59 -2.94
CA ASP A 44 -14.77 11.67 -2.73
C ASP A 44 -14.22 13.04 -3.16
N ASN A 45 -15.13 13.97 -3.38
CA ASN A 45 -14.77 15.30 -3.90
C ASN A 45 -13.92 16.10 -2.93
N GLU A 46 -14.18 15.98 -1.62
CA GLU A 46 -13.49 16.74 -0.59
C GLU A 46 -12.00 16.34 -0.54
N ARG A 47 -11.70 15.05 -0.48
CA ARG A 47 -10.32 14.53 -0.51
C ARG A 47 -9.59 14.87 -1.80
N MET A 48 -10.27 14.81 -2.94
CA MET A 48 -9.68 15.23 -4.22
C MET A 48 -9.34 16.72 -4.19
N GLU A 49 -10.24 17.57 -3.70
CA GLU A 49 -10.01 19.01 -3.57
C GLU A 49 -8.84 19.31 -2.63
N GLU A 50 -8.82 18.72 -1.44
CA GLU A 50 -7.73 18.89 -0.45
C GLU A 50 -6.37 18.50 -1.04
N MET A 51 -6.29 17.33 -1.71
CA MET A 51 -5.05 16.88 -2.32
C MET A 51 -4.57 17.83 -3.42
N TYR A 52 -5.47 18.29 -4.28
CA TYR A 52 -5.09 19.23 -5.34
C TYR A 52 -4.75 20.60 -4.77
N GLN A 53 -5.47 21.10 -3.78
CA GLN A 53 -5.12 22.33 -3.08
C GLN A 53 -3.71 22.22 -2.48
N TYR A 54 -3.38 21.10 -1.84
CA TYR A 54 -2.04 20.85 -1.34
C TYR A 54 -0.98 20.85 -2.46
N ILE A 55 -1.21 20.12 -3.56
CA ILE A 55 -0.30 20.07 -4.71
C ILE A 55 -0.04 21.49 -5.27
N TYR A 56 -1.09 22.26 -5.47
CA TYR A 56 -0.98 23.62 -6.02
C TYR A 56 -0.26 24.57 -5.05
N SER A 57 -0.54 24.46 -3.74
CA SER A 57 0.17 25.25 -2.73
C SER A 57 1.68 24.96 -2.71
N GLN A 58 2.08 23.69 -2.78
CA GLN A 58 3.50 23.31 -2.83
C GLN A 58 4.23 23.81 -4.08
N ARG A 59 3.48 24.07 -5.15
CA ARG A 59 4.01 24.61 -6.42
C ARG A 59 3.88 26.12 -6.52
N SER A 60 3.37 26.79 -5.49
CA SER A 60 3.06 28.24 -5.51
C SER A 60 2.15 28.64 -6.68
N LEU A 61 1.20 27.77 -7.02
CA LEU A 61 0.21 27.99 -8.06
C LEU A 61 -1.17 28.31 -7.45
N PRO A 62 -1.97 29.16 -8.11
CA PRO A 62 -3.33 29.41 -7.65
C PRO A 62 -4.20 28.18 -7.84
N PHE A 63 -5.01 27.84 -6.84
CA PHE A 63 -5.97 26.74 -6.89
C PHE A 63 -7.40 27.29 -6.98
N ASP A 64 -8.17 26.78 -7.93
CA ASP A 64 -9.61 26.96 -8.01
C ASP A 64 -10.28 25.57 -8.10
N LYS A 65 -11.15 25.25 -7.15
CA LYS A 65 -11.89 23.98 -7.13
C LYS A 65 -12.78 23.75 -8.36
N ASN A 66 -13.06 24.80 -9.14
CA ASN A 66 -13.86 24.73 -10.37
C ASN A 66 -13.02 24.59 -11.65
N MET A 67 -11.69 24.52 -11.53
CA MET A 67 -10.83 24.34 -12.71
C MET A 67 -11.15 23.05 -13.48
N ASP A 68 -10.86 23.02 -14.75
CA ASP A 68 -11.17 21.89 -15.67
C ASP A 68 -10.63 20.54 -15.16
N VAL A 69 -9.43 20.51 -14.59
CA VAL A 69 -8.86 19.27 -14.05
C VAL A 69 -9.70 18.70 -12.91
N MET A 70 -10.26 19.55 -12.05
CA MET A 70 -11.14 19.11 -10.96
C MET A 70 -12.50 18.62 -11.49
N GLN A 71 -13.07 19.32 -12.48
CA GLN A 71 -14.29 18.88 -13.14
C GLN A 71 -14.10 17.53 -13.84
N ASN A 72 -13.01 17.37 -14.56
CA ASN A 72 -12.70 16.10 -15.25
C ASN A 72 -12.53 14.93 -14.28
N LEU A 73 -11.88 15.15 -13.12
CA LEU A 73 -11.73 14.13 -12.08
C LEU A 73 -13.08 13.76 -11.46
N ARG A 74 -13.91 14.75 -11.09
CA ARG A 74 -15.25 14.49 -10.57
C ARG A 74 -16.08 13.68 -11.55
N ASN A 75 -16.09 14.08 -12.81
CA ASN A 75 -16.82 13.39 -13.87
C ASN A 75 -16.31 11.95 -14.06
N LEU A 76 -14.99 11.75 -14.02
CA LEU A 76 -14.40 10.41 -14.13
C LEU A 76 -14.84 9.51 -12.97
N PHE A 77 -14.63 9.94 -11.71
CA PHE A 77 -14.94 9.11 -10.55
C PHE A 77 -16.43 8.97 -10.27
N ALA A 78 -17.27 9.89 -10.74
CA ALA A 78 -18.72 9.75 -10.71
C ALA A 78 -19.23 8.56 -11.57
N THR A 79 -18.43 8.09 -12.54
CA THR A 79 -18.77 6.89 -13.34
C THR A 79 -18.40 5.57 -12.67
N PHE A 80 -17.61 5.61 -11.57
CA PHE A 80 -17.13 4.43 -10.89
C PHE A 80 -18.05 4.06 -9.72
N THR A 81 -18.23 2.77 -9.51
CA THR A 81 -18.79 2.28 -8.23
C THR A 81 -17.77 2.48 -7.10
N ASP A 82 -18.22 2.41 -5.84
CA ASP A 82 -17.33 2.52 -4.67
C ASP A 82 -16.22 1.46 -4.72
N GLU A 83 -16.54 0.24 -5.13
CA GLU A 83 -15.58 -0.85 -5.33
C GLU A 83 -14.55 -0.51 -6.41
N GLN A 84 -14.97 0.05 -7.53
CA GLN A 84 -14.06 0.48 -8.60
C GLN A 84 -13.14 1.63 -8.15
N GLN A 85 -13.65 2.55 -7.34
CA GLN A 85 -12.86 3.65 -6.75
C GLN A 85 -11.81 3.09 -5.78
N TYR A 86 -12.21 2.17 -4.90
CA TYR A 86 -11.27 1.49 -4.00
C TYR A 86 -10.19 0.75 -4.79
N HIS A 87 -10.55 -0.06 -5.80
CA HIS A 87 -9.57 -0.76 -6.62
C HIS A 87 -8.63 0.18 -7.38
N HIS A 88 -9.12 1.35 -7.82
CA HIS A 88 -8.25 2.37 -8.41
C HIS A 88 -7.21 2.87 -7.39
N SER A 89 -7.65 3.21 -6.19
CA SER A 89 -6.78 3.69 -5.09
C SER A 89 -5.79 2.60 -4.66
N ALA A 90 -6.22 1.34 -4.54
CA ALA A 90 -5.39 0.20 -4.19
C ALA A 90 -4.26 -0.05 -5.21
N LYS A 91 -4.51 0.15 -6.52
CA LYS A 91 -3.45 0.07 -7.55
C LYS A 91 -2.37 1.13 -7.33
N GLN A 92 -2.73 2.34 -6.88
CA GLN A 92 -1.74 3.37 -6.54
C GLN A 92 -0.92 3.00 -5.30
N ALA A 93 -1.56 2.39 -4.29
CA ALA A 93 -0.87 1.85 -3.12
C ALA A 93 0.14 0.76 -3.52
N HIS A 94 -0.21 -0.14 -4.45
CA HIS A 94 0.71 -1.17 -4.95
C HIS A 94 1.92 -0.60 -5.70
N ILE A 95 1.79 0.53 -6.39
CA ILE A 95 2.94 1.23 -7.00
C ILE A 95 3.91 1.69 -5.89
N GLY A 96 3.40 2.35 -4.85
CA GLY A 96 4.19 2.77 -3.70
C GLY A 96 4.82 1.58 -2.96
N PHE A 97 4.07 0.50 -2.80
CA PHE A 97 4.53 -0.76 -2.21
C PHE A 97 5.70 -1.38 -2.98
N GLY A 98 5.60 -1.47 -4.31
CA GLY A 98 6.71 -1.96 -5.14
C GLY A 98 7.97 -1.09 -5.03
N MET A 99 7.80 0.24 -4.97
CA MET A 99 8.92 1.17 -4.74
C MET A 99 9.53 1.00 -3.35
N ALA A 100 8.72 0.75 -2.31
CA ALA A 100 9.23 0.51 -0.95
C ALA A 100 10.06 -0.78 -0.88
N ILE A 101 9.65 -1.85 -1.58
CA ILE A 101 10.44 -3.09 -1.69
C ILE A 101 11.79 -2.82 -2.38
N ALA A 102 11.79 -2.06 -3.47
CA ALA A 102 13.03 -1.71 -4.18
C ALA A 102 13.97 -0.86 -3.31
N ALA A 103 13.43 0.14 -2.62
CA ALA A 103 14.20 0.97 -1.69
C ALA A 103 14.77 0.16 -0.51
N ALA A 104 13.99 -0.76 0.07
CA ALA A 104 14.47 -1.66 1.13
C ALA A 104 15.65 -2.51 0.63
N ALA A 105 15.55 -3.06 -0.59
CA ALA A 105 16.61 -3.85 -1.19
C ALA A 105 17.89 -3.03 -1.41
N GLU A 106 17.78 -1.79 -1.88
CA GLU A 106 18.92 -0.88 -2.07
C GLU A 106 19.61 -0.53 -0.74
N LEU A 107 18.82 -0.39 0.34
CA LEU A 107 19.33 -0.11 1.69
C LEU A 107 19.84 -1.37 2.41
N GLY A 108 19.79 -2.55 1.80
CA GLY A 108 20.17 -3.81 2.42
C GLY A 108 19.24 -4.24 3.56
N VAL A 109 17.97 -3.83 3.48
CA VAL A 109 16.90 -4.23 4.40
C VAL A 109 16.09 -5.35 3.76
N ASP A 110 15.91 -6.46 4.48
CA ASP A 110 15.04 -7.53 4.02
C ASP A 110 13.58 -7.12 4.14
N ALA A 111 12.80 -7.47 3.12
CA ALA A 111 11.40 -7.11 3.02
C ALA A 111 10.55 -8.33 2.64
N THR A 112 9.47 -8.56 3.38
CA THR A 112 8.51 -9.62 3.07
C THR A 112 7.16 -9.00 2.68
N PRO A 113 6.78 -9.06 1.40
CA PRO A 113 5.48 -8.63 0.92
C PRO A 113 4.40 -9.64 1.31
N MET A 114 3.24 -9.15 1.78
CA MET A 114 2.18 -10.01 2.32
C MET A 114 0.80 -9.47 1.92
N GLU A 115 -0.02 -10.35 1.36
CA GLU A 115 -1.46 -10.13 1.12
C GLU A 115 -2.33 -11.18 1.84
N GLY A 116 -1.71 -12.18 2.46
CA GLY A 116 -2.40 -13.23 3.23
C GLY A 116 -2.76 -12.76 4.63
N PHE A 117 -3.80 -11.94 4.75
CA PHE A 117 -4.38 -11.48 6.02
C PHE A 117 -5.86 -11.19 5.85
N ASP A 118 -6.60 -11.19 6.96
CA ASP A 118 -7.99 -10.75 7.02
C ASP A 118 -8.04 -9.21 7.02
N LYS A 119 -8.50 -8.65 5.89
CA LYS A 119 -8.52 -7.19 5.68
C LYS A 119 -9.52 -6.51 6.60
N GLU A 120 -10.70 -7.07 6.74
CA GLU A 120 -11.77 -6.52 7.57
C GLU A 120 -11.34 -6.47 9.04
N ALA A 121 -10.76 -7.56 9.55
CA ALA A 121 -10.27 -7.62 10.93
C ALA A 121 -9.10 -6.63 11.18
N LEU A 122 -8.21 -6.44 10.19
CA LEU A 122 -7.12 -5.47 10.30
C LEU A 122 -7.64 -4.04 10.26
N ASP A 123 -8.60 -3.75 9.38
CA ASP A 123 -9.23 -2.45 9.25
C ASP A 123 -9.93 -2.05 10.56
N GLU A 124 -10.64 -2.98 11.19
CA GLU A 124 -11.28 -2.79 12.50
C GLU A 124 -10.24 -2.55 13.61
N LEU A 125 -9.21 -3.40 13.70
CA LEU A 125 -8.15 -3.28 14.72
C LEU A 125 -7.43 -1.92 14.65
N LEU A 126 -7.20 -1.40 13.45
CA LEU A 126 -6.49 -0.14 13.21
C LEU A 126 -7.41 1.07 13.07
N ASP A 127 -8.73 0.90 13.24
CA ASP A 127 -9.76 1.94 13.05
C ASP A 127 -9.63 2.67 11.70
N LEU A 128 -9.27 1.93 10.65
CA LEU A 128 -9.08 2.52 9.30
C LEU A 128 -10.35 3.13 8.72
N PRO A 129 -11.56 2.56 8.94
CA PRO A 129 -12.80 3.15 8.44
C PRO A 129 -13.08 4.56 8.98
N ALA A 130 -12.70 4.88 10.23
CA ALA A 130 -12.82 6.23 10.79
C ALA A 130 -11.95 7.26 10.02
N HIS A 131 -10.92 6.78 9.32
CA HIS A 131 -10.05 7.59 8.48
C HIS A 131 -10.40 7.48 6.98
N GLY A 132 -11.48 6.75 6.64
CA GLY A 132 -11.88 6.48 5.26
C GLY A 132 -10.84 5.68 4.48
N LEU A 133 -10.15 4.76 5.16
CA LEU A 133 -9.10 3.92 4.61
C LEU A 133 -9.51 2.45 4.66
N LYS A 134 -8.90 1.66 3.77
CA LYS A 134 -8.96 0.20 3.77
C LYS A 134 -7.56 -0.36 3.54
N SER A 135 -7.19 -1.39 4.28
CA SER A 135 -5.90 -2.06 4.10
C SER A 135 -5.82 -2.75 2.73
N VAL A 136 -4.63 -2.69 2.13
CA VAL A 136 -4.36 -3.25 0.81
C VAL A 136 -3.33 -4.37 0.92
N THR A 137 -2.15 -4.07 1.47
CA THR A 137 -1.04 -5.02 1.58
C THR A 137 -0.13 -4.65 2.75
N LEU A 138 0.61 -5.63 3.25
CA LEU A 138 1.58 -5.49 4.34
C LEU A 138 3.00 -5.67 3.83
N LEU A 139 3.96 -4.96 4.43
CA LEU A 139 5.38 -5.13 4.20
C LEU A 139 6.10 -5.23 5.54
N ALA A 140 6.57 -6.43 5.87
CA ALA A 140 7.44 -6.63 7.02
C ALA A 140 8.88 -6.28 6.64
N LEU A 141 9.52 -5.43 7.44
CA LEU A 141 10.89 -4.96 7.22
C LEU A 141 11.79 -5.37 8.39
N GLY A 142 12.99 -5.83 8.07
CA GLY A 142 13.94 -6.23 9.09
C GLY A 142 15.23 -6.80 8.50
N ARG A 143 15.84 -7.69 9.26
CA ARG A 143 16.96 -8.52 8.79
C ARG A 143 16.53 -9.98 8.91
N ARG A 144 16.71 -10.74 7.82
CA ARG A 144 16.38 -12.16 7.82
C ARG A 144 17.22 -12.93 8.83
N ASP A 145 16.62 -13.93 9.45
CA ASP A 145 17.35 -14.92 10.19
C ASP A 145 17.79 -16.06 9.26
N GLU A 146 19.04 -16.07 8.85
CA GLU A 146 19.60 -17.08 7.95
C GLU A 146 19.54 -18.50 8.48
N LYS A 147 19.32 -18.68 9.78
CA LYS A 147 19.24 -19.99 10.42
C LYS A 147 17.85 -20.61 10.34
N THR A 148 16.81 -19.79 10.43
CA THR A 148 15.42 -20.24 10.46
C THR A 148 14.70 -20.02 9.13
N ASP A 149 15.20 -19.12 8.26
CA ASP A 149 14.65 -18.92 6.90
C ASP A 149 15.00 -20.12 6.00
N TRP A 150 14.11 -21.06 5.89
CA TRP A 150 14.27 -22.25 5.06
C TRP A 150 14.42 -21.93 3.56
N LEU A 151 14.00 -20.74 3.11
CA LEU A 151 14.17 -20.27 1.72
C LEU A 151 15.53 -19.63 1.47
N TYR A 152 16.29 -19.29 2.49
CA TYR A 152 17.54 -18.53 2.37
C TYR A 152 18.54 -19.13 1.37
N ARG A 153 18.70 -20.45 1.42
CA ARG A 153 19.64 -21.18 0.56
C ARG A 153 19.05 -21.62 -0.78
N LEU A 154 17.76 -21.41 -0.99
CA LEU A 154 17.10 -21.83 -2.21
C LEU A 154 17.23 -20.75 -3.30
N LYS A 155 17.44 -21.21 -4.53
CA LYS A 155 17.47 -20.31 -5.68
C LYS A 155 16.14 -19.58 -5.84
N LYS A 156 16.19 -18.27 -5.99
CA LYS A 156 15.02 -17.46 -6.34
C LYS A 156 14.56 -17.83 -7.75
N VAL A 157 13.30 -18.24 -7.89
CA VAL A 157 12.74 -18.67 -9.17
C VAL A 157 11.78 -17.61 -9.71
N ARG A 158 11.94 -17.31 -10.98
CA ARG A 158 11.04 -16.46 -11.77
C ARG A 158 10.85 -17.13 -13.14
N LEU A 159 9.78 -16.77 -13.83
CA LEU A 159 9.63 -17.18 -15.22
C LEU A 159 10.81 -16.68 -16.04
N PRO A 160 11.33 -17.48 -16.99
CA PRO A 160 12.34 -17.02 -17.93
C PRO A 160 11.80 -15.90 -18.81
N MET A 161 12.69 -15.02 -19.31
CA MET A 161 12.32 -13.77 -19.98
C MET A 161 11.49 -14.00 -21.24
N ASP A 162 11.75 -15.05 -22.00
CA ASP A 162 11.01 -15.44 -23.20
C ASP A 162 9.54 -15.86 -22.94
N ARG A 163 9.24 -16.24 -21.69
CA ARG A 163 7.88 -16.55 -21.24
C ARG A 163 7.21 -15.41 -20.48
N PHE A 164 8.01 -14.51 -19.93
CA PHE A 164 7.51 -13.40 -19.11
C PHE A 164 7.28 -12.13 -19.93
N VAL A 165 8.13 -11.87 -20.92
CA VAL A 165 8.07 -10.67 -21.76
C VAL A 165 7.54 -11.04 -23.15
N ILE A 166 6.51 -10.33 -23.59
CA ILE A 166 5.99 -10.38 -24.95
C ILE A 166 6.45 -9.12 -25.65
N SER A 167 7.31 -9.27 -26.66
CA SER A 167 7.79 -8.17 -27.50
C SER A 167 6.96 -8.09 -28.77
N LEU A 168 6.35 -6.92 -29.00
CA LEU A 168 5.64 -6.59 -30.23
C LEU A 168 6.51 -5.60 -30.98
N GLY A 169 7.14 -6.06 -32.08
CA GLY A 169 8.00 -5.26 -32.95
C GLY A 169 7.30 -4.70 -34.15
#